data_fe1a2a705279819e5fbcec09d5d88044
#
_entry.id   fe1a2a705279819e5fbcec09d5d88044
#
_cell.length_a   1.000
_cell.length_b   1.000
_cell.length_c   1.000
_cell.angle_alpha   90.00
_cell.angle_beta   90.00
_cell.angle_gamma   90.00
#
_symmetry.space_group_name_H-M   'P 1'
#
loop_
_entity.id
_entity.type
_entity.pdbx_description
1 polymer ?
#
loop_
_entity_poly.entity_id
_entity_poly.type
_entity_poly.pdbx_seq_one_letter_code
_entity_poly.pdbx_strand_id
1 'polypeptide(L)'
;MIGLDEATHTDAKWIVTTCPLDDVRTASCKVIVDDASKVTLGFSGTYTTYALKDGENDVKFVPEVESTFAISAKDNSVSLYSVKKNSEPVSPQYGTYRIDVVNGDKIEIQANYPDEDYSVKFNLSEKAEGFITKVNGVEVKNFMDDNFTVKAGSQVSITGNTNDYSLESFKVNGSDVDFYGSYSFMVTGPTNVDIVAHKYGNISAVLDIDDASHVTVYKGYSYYGTSVEVKTGKNTIEVPES
;
A
#
# COMPACT_ATOMS: atom_id res chain seq x y z
N MET A 1 31.05 7.49 28.08
CA MET A 1 32.20 8.41 28.11
C MET A 1 33.36 7.62 28.66
N ILE A 2 34.34 7.24 27.84
CA ILE A 2 35.54 6.54 28.30
C ILE A 2 36.45 7.61 28.89
N GLY A 3 36.59 7.62 30.20
CA GLY A 3 37.55 8.51 30.88
C GLY A 3 38.97 8.08 30.52
N LEU A 4 39.68 8.90 29.79
CA LEU A 4 41.12 8.76 29.55
C LEU A 4 41.83 9.39 30.72
N ASP A 5 42.54 8.58 31.51
CA ASP A 5 43.43 9.08 32.53
C ASP A 5 44.70 9.63 31.85
N GLU A 6 44.90 10.95 31.92
CA GLU A 6 46.07 11.64 31.34
C GLU A 6 47.41 11.28 31.99
N ALA A 7 47.41 10.53 33.08
CA ALA A 7 48.62 10.24 33.85
C ALA A 7 49.48 9.09 33.30
N THR A 8 49.08 8.40 32.22
CA THR A 8 49.78 7.23 31.69
C THR A 8 50.40 7.41 30.32
N HIS A 9 50.74 8.63 29.94
CA HIS A 9 51.24 8.99 28.60
C HIS A 9 52.74 8.80 28.39
N THR A 10 53.30 7.65 28.67
CA THR A 10 54.71 7.47 28.32
C THR A 10 55.01 6.46 27.24
N ASP A 11 54.08 5.59 26.88
CA ASP A 11 54.25 4.70 25.73
C ASP A 11 52.87 4.41 25.10
N ALA A 12 52.61 4.94 23.94
CA ALA A 12 51.33 4.89 23.21
C ALA A 12 50.84 3.46 22.90
N LYS A 13 50.46 2.73 23.92
CA LYS A 13 49.68 1.50 23.80
C LYS A 13 48.24 1.78 24.19
N TRP A 14 47.39 1.95 23.17
CA TRP A 14 45.95 1.94 23.39
C TRP A 14 45.51 0.52 23.73
N ILE A 15 45.09 0.30 24.97
CA ILE A 15 44.38 -0.93 25.34
C ILE A 15 42.91 -0.66 25.06
N VAL A 16 42.44 -1.12 23.93
CA VAL A 16 40.99 -1.18 23.66
C VAL A 16 40.45 -2.36 24.45
N THR A 17 39.90 -2.08 25.62
CA THR A 17 39.11 -3.07 26.34
C THR A 17 37.75 -3.15 25.62
N THR A 18 37.57 -4.15 24.79
CA THR A 18 36.24 -4.46 24.26
C THR A 18 35.41 -4.97 25.43
N CYS A 19 34.50 -4.15 25.93
CA CYS A 19 33.44 -4.64 26.81
C CYS A 19 32.65 -5.70 25.99
N PRO A 20 32.48 -6.93 26.48
CA PRO A 20 31.60 -7.86 25.82
C PRO A 20 30.22 -7.21 25.65
N LEU A 21 29.69 -7.22 24.45
CA LEU A 21 28.39 -6.57 24.13
C LEU A 21 27.26 -7.10 25.05
N ASP A 22 27.40 -8.32 25.52
CA ASP A 22 26.44 -8.98 26.40
C ASP A 22 26.32 -8.32 27.77
N ASP A 23 27.38 -7.66 28.28
CA ASP A 23 27.39 -7.00 29.60
C ASP A 23 26.71 -5.63 29.59
N VAL A 24 26.54 -5.04 28.40
CA VAL A 24 25.91 -3.72 28.20
C VAL A 24 24.41 -3.82 27.94
N ARG A 25 23.96 -4.94 27.43
CA ARG A 25 22.53 -5.16 27.07
C ARG A 25 21.76 -5.63 28.30
N THR A 26 21.03 -4.73 28.91
CA THR A 26 20.32 -4.97 30.20
C THR A 26 18.84 -5.23 30.01
N ALA A 27 18.28 -5.00 28.81
CA ALA A 27 16.88 -5.22 28.52
C ALA A 27 16.70 -6.35 27.48
N SER A 28 15.57 -7.04 27.58
CA SER A 28 15.18 -8.06 26.61
C SER A 28 13.69 -8.02 26.34
N CYS A 29 13.29 -8.41 25.15
CA CYS A 29 11.90 -8.69 24.82
C CYS A 29 11.76 -10.04 24.12
N LYS A 30 10.57 -10.62 24.18
CA LYS A 30 10.23 -11.84 23.47
C LYS A 30 9.69 -11.48 22.07
N VAL A 31 10.31 -12.06 21.04
CA VAL A 31 9.84 -11.94 19.66
C VAL A 31 9.45 -13.31 19.18
N ILE A 32 8.16 -13.50 18.87
CA ILE A 32 7.62 -14.75 18.35
C ILE A 32 7.32 -14.55 16.87
N VAL A 33 7.86 -15.42 16.04
CA VAL A 33 7.69 -15.35 14.58
C VAL A 33 7.33 -16.72 14.02
N ASP A 34 6.37 -16.77 13.11
CA ASP A 34 5.93 -18.01 12.47
C ASP A 34 6.87 -18.47 11.36
N ASP A 35 7.48 -17.54 10.61
CA ASP A 35 8.42 -17.80 9.52
C ASP A 35 9.51 -16.73 9.48
N ALA A 36 10.61 -16.98 10.18
CA ALA A 36 11.75 -16.07 10.27
C ALA A 36 12.48 -15.85 8.93
N SER A 37 12.29 -16.74 7.98
CA SER A 37 12.87 -16.59 6.64
C SER A 37 12.32 -15.39 5.88
N LYS A 38 11.12 -14.93 6.25
CA LYS A 38 10.39 -13.81 5.62
C LYS A 38 10.50 -12.49 6.37
N VAL A 39 11.08 -12.48 7.57
CA VAL A 39 11.10 -11.31 8.46
C VAL A 39 12.49 -10.74 8.60
N THR A 40 12.60 -9.41 8.55
CA THR A 40 13.77 -8.66 8.97
C THR A 40 13.42 -7.90 10.24
N LEU A 41 14.19 -8.09 11.29
CA LEU A 41 14.15 -7.29 12.53
C LEU A 41 15.45 -6.51 12.64
N GLY A 42 15.35 -5.21 12.72
CA GLY A 42 16.46 -4.30 12.97
C GLY A 42 16.13 -3.33 14.09
N PHE A 43 17.11 -2.49 14.44
CA PHE A 43 16.91 -1.39 15.39
C PHE A 43 16.88 -0.08 14.61
N SER A 44 15.86 0.74 14.86
CA SER A 44 15.72 2.03 14.20
C SER A 44 16.92 2.93 14.50
N GLY A 45 17.51 3.52 13.45
CA GLY A 45 18.70 4.39 13.60
C GLY A 45 20.04 3.64 13.63
N THR A 46 20.03 2.31 13.49
CA THR A 46 21.25 1.51 13.35
C THR A 46 21.17 0.62 12.11
N TYR A 47 22.31 0.08 11.68
CA TYR A 47 22.36 -0.95 10.63
C TYR A 47 22.36 -2.36 11.22
N THR A 48 22.11 -2.50 12.51
CA THR A 48 22.12 -3.79 13.21
C THR A 48 20.83 -4.53 12.92
N THR A 49 20.95 -5.76 12.45
CA THR A 49 19.83 -6.69 12.30
C THR A 49 19.98 -7.85 13.27
N TYR A 50 18.86 -8.36 13.74
CA TYR A 50 18.81 -9.52 14.62
C TYR A 50 18.46 -10.78 13.83
N ALA A 51 19.23 -11.84 13.99
CA ALA A 51 18.95 -13.12 13.36
C ALA A 51 17.82 -13.83 14.12
N LEU A 52 16.64 -13.89 13.50
CA LEU A 52 15.49 -14.59 14.03
C LEU A 52 15.47 -16.06 13.62
N LYS A 53 14.86 -16.90 14.45
CA LYS A 53 14.46 -18.26 14.16
C LYS A 53 12.94 -18.38 14.30
N ASP A 54 12.35 -19.39 13.68
CA ASP A 54 10.93 -19.69 13.88
C ASP A 54 10.63 -19.97 15.34
N GLY A 55 9.47 -19.48 15.80
CA GLY A 55 9.06 -19.56 17.19
C GLY A 55 9.59 -18.42 18.04
N GLU A 56 9.89 -18.70 19.32
CA GLU A 56 10.27 -17.70 20.31
C GLU A 56 11.75 -17.34 20.22
N ASN A 57 12.04 -16.04 20.26
CA ASN A 57 13.37 -15.44 20.28
C ASN A 57 13.48 -14.48 21.46
N ASP A 58 14.54 -14.58 22.25
CA ASP A 58 14.90 -13.59 23.26
C ASP A 58 15.81 -12.54 22.63
N VAL A 59 15.28 -11.35 22.36
CA VAL A 59 16.02 -10.24 21.76
C VAL A 59 16.53 -9.33 22.85
N LYS A 60 17.85 -9.27 23.02
CA LYS A 60 18.53 -8.38 23.95
C LYS A 60 18.86 -7.05 23.28
N PHE A 61 18.67 -5.96 23.97
CA PHE A 61 18.91 -4.61 23.45
C PHE A 61 19.36 -3.63 24.53
N VAL A 62 19.96 -2.52 24.10
CA VAL A 62 20.38 -1.41 24.96
C VAL A 62 19.28 -0.35 24.93
N PRO A 63 18.53 -0.12 26.02
CA PRO A 63 17.34 0.73 26.03
C PRO A 63 17.56 2.16 25.54
N GLU A 64 18.73 2.73 25.77
CA GLU A 64 19.05 4.11 25.39
C GLU A 64 19.39 4.28 23.91
N VAL A 65 19.73 3.18 23.22
CA VAL A 65 20.23 3.22 21.83
C VAL A 65 19.37 2.39 20.89
N GLU A 66 18.80 1.31 21.38
CA GLU A 66 18.08 0.30 20.58
C GLU A 66 16.62 0.16 21.05
N SER A 67 15.99 1.27 21.41
CA SER A 67 14.64 1.27 22.02
C SER A 67 13.50 1.11 20.99
N THR A 68 13.77 1.24 19.70
CA THR A 68 12.74 1.13 18.64
C THR A 68 13.12 0.03 17.66
N PHE A 69 12.29 -1.00 17.56
CA PHE A 69 12.40 -2.03 16.54
C PHE A 69 11.87 -1.55 15.21
N ALA A 70 12.55 -1.93 14.14
CA ALA A 70 12.10 -1.80 12.77
C ALA A 70 11.89 -3.21 12.20
N ILE A 71 10.63 -3.59 11.97
CA ILE A 71 10.24 -4.92 11.49
C ILE A 71 9.66 -4.75 10.08
N SER A 72 10.14 -5.54 9.14
CA SER A 72 9.65 -5.54 7.76
C SER A 72 9.71 -6.94 7.15
N ALA A 73 9.01 -7.15 6.05
CA ALA A 73 9.25 -8.32 5.22
C ALA A 73 10.65 -8.23 4.59
N LYS A 74 11.32 -9.38 4.40
CA LYS A 74 12.61 -9.44 3.69
C LYS A 74 12.45 -9.15 2.21
N ASP A 75 11.32 -9.53 1.63
CA ASP A 75 10.96 -9.24 0.26
C ASP A 75 9.96 -8.07 0.26
N ASN A 76 10.35 -6.95 -0.36
CA ASN A 76 9.51 -5.76 -0.45
C ASN A 76 8.24 -5.96 -1.32
N SER A 77 8.14 -7.05 -2.07
CA SER A 77 6.95 -7.41 -2.84
C SER A 77 5.85 -8.05 -2.01
N VAL A 78 6.15 -8.46 -0.77
CA VAL A 78 5.20 -9.09 0.15
C VAL A 78 5.06 -8.27 1.44
N SER A 79 3.90 -8.41 2.08
CA SER A 79 3.64 -7.79 3.38
C SER A 79 3.58 -8.87 4.46
N LEU A 80 3.92 -8.52 5.69
CA LEU A 80 3.64 -9.38 6.84
C LEU A 80 2.14 -9.36 7.13
N TYR A 81 1.57 -10.52 7.49
CA TYR A 81 0.14 -10.63 7.77
C TYR A 81 -0.26 -9.80 9.00
N SER A 82 0.45 -9.94 10.11
CA SER A 82 0.20 -9.14 11.29
C SER A 82 1.44 -8.98 12.18
N VAL A 83 1.51 -7.85 12.87
CA VAL A 83 2.48 -7.61 13.94
C VAL A 83 1.72 -7.08 15.15
N LYS A 84 1.98 -7.65 16.33
CA LYS A 84 1.36 -7.25 17.60
C LYS A 84 2.43 -6.97 18.65
N LYS A 85 2.18 -5.96 19.47
CA LYS A 85 2.95 -5.68 20.69
C LYS A 85 2.05 -5.93 21.90
N ASN A 86 2.42 -6.85 22.79
CA ASN A 86 1.63 -7.19 23.99
C ASN A 86 0.16 -7.51 23.66
N SER A 87 -0.06 -8.25 22.55
CA SER A 87 -1.37 -8.62 21.97
C SER A 87 -2.10 -7.50 21.23
N GLU A 88 -1.65 -6.25 21.29
CA GLU A 88 -2.26 -5.13 20.57
C GLU A 88 -1.68 -5.03 19.14
N PRO A 89 -2.55 -4.84 18.12
CA PRO A 89 -2.09 -4.73 16.74
C PRO A 89 -1.29 -3.45 16.51
N VAL A 90 -0.24 -3.56 15.71
CA VAL A 90 0.58 -2.43 15.26
C VAL A 90 0.38 -2.23 13.76
N SER A 91 0.22 -0.99 13.34
CA SER A 91 0.10 -0.65 11.91
C SER A 91 1.47 -0.29 11.30
N PRO A 92 1.77 -0.74 10.08
CA PRO A 92 3.01 -0.38 9.42
C PRO A 92 2.97 1.07 8.90
N GLN A 93 4.15 1.69 8.82
CA GLN A 93 4.37 2.94 8.10
C GLN A 93 5.28 2.64 6.91
N TYR A 94 4.80 2.84 5.70
CA TYR A 94 5.54 2.53 4.46
C TYR A 94 6.12 1.10 4.44
N GLY A 95 5.32 0.11 4.86
CA GLY A 95 5.71 -1.30 4.89
C GLY A 95 6.62 -1.72 6.06
N THR A 96 6.97 -0.79 6.95
CA THR A 96 7.82 -1.06 8.13
C THR A 96 7.04 -0.80 9.41
N TYR A 97 7.05 -1.77 10.32
CA TYR A 97 6.50 -1.62 11.66
C TYR A 97 7.60 -1.03 12.57
N ARG A 98 7.35 0.15 13.11
CA ARG A 98 8.24 0.80 14.09
C ARG A 98 7.62 0.69 15.46
N ILE A 99 8.31 0.00 16.37
CA ILE A 99 7.77 -0.39 17.67
C ILE A 99 8.75 0.01 18.76
N ASP A 100 8.37 0.95 19.60
CA ASP A 100 9.12 1.26 20.80
C ASP A 100 8.98 0.10 21.78
N VAL A 101 10.12 -0.40 22.27
CA VAL A 101 10.18 -1.58 23.13
C VAL A 101 10.81 -1.26 24.47
N VAL A 102 10.29 -1.90 25.50
CA VAL A 102 10.83 -1.87 26.85
C VAL A 102 11.09 -3.30 27.34
N ASN A 103 11.83 -3.41 28.42
CA ASN A 103 12.15 -4.71 29.02
C ASN A 103 10.87 -5.50 29.35
N GLY A 104 10.80 -6.73 28.88
CA GLY A 104 9.68 -7.65 29.12
C GLY A 104 8.55 -7.55 28.09
N ASP A 105 8.62 -6.67 27.10
CA ASP A 105 7.63 -6.63 26.00
C ASP A 105 7.61 -7.93 25.22
N LYS A 106 6.44 -8.24 24.65
CA LYS A 106 6.20 -9.36 23.74
C LYS A 106 5.80 -8.83 22.37
N ILE A 107 6.53 -9.23 21.34
CA ILE A 107 6.22 -8.94 19.94
C ILE A 107 5.81 -10.25 19.24
N GLU A 108 4.69 -10.26 18.57
CA GLU A 108 4.19 -11.40 17.79
C GLU A 108 4.14 -11.01 16.33
N ILE A 109 4.83 -11.77 15.48
CA ILE A 109 4.94 -11.52 14.05
C ILE A 109 4.37 -12.72 13.32
N GLN A 110 3.32 -12.50 12.55
CA GLN A 110 2.79 -13.46 11.58
C GLN A 110 3.21 -13.01 10.18
N ALA A 111 4.15 -13.72 9.60
CA ALA A 111 4.62 -13.45 8.25
C ALA A 111 3.71 -14.09 7.19
N ASN A 112 3.15 -15.25 7.52
CA ASN A 112 2.28 -16.00 6.63
C ASN A 112 0.82 -15.56 6.76
N TYR A 113 0.15 -15.42 5.63
CA TYR A 113 -1.30 -15.28 5.57
C TYR A 113 -1.97 -16.62 5.85
N PRO A 114 -3.15 -16.64 6.47
CA PRO A 114 -3.91 -17.88 6.65
C PRO A 114 -4.28 -18.48 5.29
N ASP A 115 -4.41 -19.82 5.24
CA ASP A 115 -4.86 -20.54 4.05
C ASP A 115 -6.39 -20.53 3.98
N GLU A 116 -6.97 -19.35 3.82
CA GLU A 116 -8.41 -19.09 3.81
C GLU A 116 -8.78 -18.26 2.58
N ASP A 117 -10.02 -18.43 2.13
CA ASP A 117 -10.63 -17.60 1.09
C ASP A 117 -11.60 -16.61 1.74
N TYR A 118 -11.47 -15.35 1.40
CA TYR A 118 -12.36 -14.29 1.88
C TYR A 118 -13.26 -13.78 0.77
N SER A 119 -14.50 -13.44 1.11
CA SER A 119 -15.41 -12.78 0.18
C SER A 119 -14.93 -11.37 -0.14
N VAL A 120 -14.92 -11.03 -1.42
CA VAL A 120 -14.69 -9.65 -1.90
C VAL A 120 -15.92 -9.24 -2.68
N LYS A 121 -16.71 -8.33 -2.13
CA LYS A 121 -17.97 -7.86 -2.73
C LYS A 121 -17.76 -6.51 -3.38
N PHE A 122 -18.22 -6.39 -4.61
CA PHE A 122 -18.18 -5.15 -5.38
C PHE A 122 -19.59 -4.60 -5.56
N ASN A 123 -19.81 -3.37 -5.13
CA ASN A 123 -21.04 -2.62 -5.36
C ASN A 123 -20.72 -1.45 -6.30
N LEU A 124 -21.11 -1.55 -7.54
CA LEU A 124 -20.92 -0.52 -8.56
C LEU A 124 -22.25 0.12 -8.92
N SER A 125 -22.31 1.46 -8.98
CA SER A 125 -23.50 2.22 -9.37
C SER A 125 -23.84 2.09 -10.86
N GLU A 126 -22.81 1.99 -11.68
CA GLU A 126 -22.90 1.73 -13.11
C GLU A 126 -22.37 0.33 -13.43
N LYS A 127 -22.80 -0.26 -14.56
CA LYS A 127 -22.35 -1.57 -14.97
C LYS A 127 -20.81 -1.61 -15.08
N ALA A 128 -20.25 -2.74 -14.71
CA ALA A 128 -18.82 -3.00 -14.55
C ALA A 128 -17.92 -2.78 -15.77
N GLU A 129 -18.44 -2.32 -16.91
CA GLU A 129 -17.72 -2.17 -18.18
C GLU A 129 -16.55 -1.18 -18.14
N GLY A 130 -16.56 -0.25 -17.16
CA GLY A 130 -15.49 0.74 -16.99
C GLY A 130 -14.39 0.32 -16.03
N PHE A 131 -14.52 -0.82 -15.34
CA PHE A 131 -13.59 -1.25 -14.32
C PHE A 131 -13.02 -2.63 -14.62
N ILE A 132 -11.71 -2.76 -14.48
CA ILE A 132 -10.97 -4.02 -14.61
C ILE A 132 -10.44 -4.41 -13.25
N THR A 133 -10.79 -5.61 -12.81
CA THR A 133 -10.28 -6.18 -11.56
C THR A 133 -9.27 -7.27 -11.87
N LYS A 134 -8.13 -7.23 -11.18
CA LYS A 134 -7.08 -8.26 -11.24
C LYS A 134 -6.81 -8.80 -9.84
N VAL A 135 -6.55 -10.10 -9.76
CA VAL A 135 -6.05 -10.77 -8.57
C VAL A 135 -4.66 -11.29 -8.86
N ASN A 136 -3.67 -10.85 -8.09
CA ASN A 136 -2.25 -11.17 -8.31
C ASN A 136 -1.81 -10.91 -9.76
N GLY A 137 -2.29 -9.79 -10.35
CA GLY A 137 -1.97 -9.39 -11.71
C GLY A 137 -2.80 -10.07 -12.81
N VAL A 138 -3.59 -11.09 -12.49
CA VAL A 138 -4.44 -11.81 -13.45
C VAL A 138 -5.84 -11.20 -13.46
N GLU A 139 -6.34 -10.84 -14.65
CA GLU A 139 -7.69 -10.29 -14.82
C GLU A 139 -8.77 -11.29 -14.44
N VAL A 140 -9.76 -10.85 -13.67
CA VAL A 140 -10.90 -11.64 -13.21
C VAL A 140 -12.18 -11.03 -13.78
N LYS A 141 -12.96 -11.81 -14.53
CA LYS A 141 -14.20 -11.35 -15.18
C LYS A 141 -15.43 -11.49 -14.31
N ASN A 142 -15.41 -12.41 -13.36
CA ASN A 142 -16.52 -12.73 -12.47
C ASN A 142 -16.43 -12.05 -11.09
N PHE A 143 -15.71 -10.93 -10.99
CA PHE A 143 -15.52 -10.23 -9.72
C PHE A 143 -16.83 -9.63 -9.15
N MET A 144 -17.87 -9.52 -9.97
CA MET A 144 -19.20 -9.06 -9.56
C MET A 144 -20.12 -10.16 -9.05
N ASP A 145 -19.68 -11.42 -9.07
CA ASP A 145 -20.48 -12.53 -8.58
C ASP A 145 -20.62 -12.47 -7.05
N ASP A 146 -21.80 -12.77 -6.53
CA ASP A 146 -22.09 -12.77 -5.08
C ASP A 146 -21.16 -13.71 -4.28
N ASN A 147 -20.63 -14.73 -4.95
CA ASN A 147 -19.76 -15.74 -4.36
C ASN A 147 -18.28 -15.51 -4.70
N PHE A 148 -17.91 -14.30 -5.16
CA PHE A 148 -16.51 -14.03 -5.48
C PHE A 148 -15.66 -14.06 -4.23
N THR A 149 -14.69 -14.97 -4.20
CA THR A 149 -13.75 -15.13 -3.09
C THR A 149 -12.33 -15.00 -3.59
N VAL A 150 -11.46 -14.53 -2.72
CA VAL A 150 -10.04 -14.32 -2.98
C VAL A 150 -9.23 -14.84 -1.82
N LYS A 151 -8.15 -15.56 -2.11
CA LYS A 151 -7.26 -16.12 -1.10
C LYS A 151 -6.62 -15.02 -0.25
N ALA A 152 -6.55 -15.25 1.06
CA ALA A 152 -5.85 -14.34 1.97
C ALA A 152 -4.42 -14.06 1.49
N GLY A 153 -3.98 -12.81 1.61
CA GLY A 153 -2.68 -12.37 1.12
C GLY A 153 -2.59 -12.14 -0.39
N SER A 154 -3.66 -12.34 -1.14
CA SER A 154 -3.68 -11.93 -2.55
C SER A 154 -3.86 -10.43 -2.69
N GLN A 155 -3.19 -9.86 -3.68
CA GLN A 155 -3.39 -8.47 -4.07
C GLN A 155 -4.56 -8.37 -5.04
N VAL A 156 -5.55 -7.56 -4.70
CA VAL A 156 -6.61 -7.14 -5.61
C VAL A 156 -6.27 -5.76 -6.14
N SER A 157 -6.27 -5.59 -7.45
CA SER A 157 -6.11 -4.29 -8.10
C SER A 157 -7.32 -3.98 -8.99
N ILE A 158 -7.79 -2.75 -8.90
CA ILE A 158 -8.93 -2.22 -9.63
C ILE A 158 -8.42 -1.08 -10.47
N THR A 159 -8.72 -1.11 -11.77
CA THR A 159 -8.39 -0.03 -12.70
C THR A 159 -9.69 0.45 -13.35
N GLY A 160 -9.95 1.74 -13.30
CA GLY A 160 -11.09 2.38 -13.93
C GLY A 160 -10.69 3.15 -15.19
N ASN A 161 -11.55 3.16 -16.19
CA ASN A 161 -11.38 4.04 -17.34
C ASN A 161 -11.94 5.44 -17.02
N THR A 162 -11.07 6.32 -16.51
CA THR A 162 -11.43 7.69 -16.13
C THR A 162 -11.76 8.59 -17.33
N ASN A 163 -11.49 8.15 -18.57
CA ASN A 163 -11.87 8.90 -19.76
C ASN A 163 -13.36 8.75 -20.09
N ASP A 164 -13.97 7.64 -19.70
CA ASP A 164 -15.37 7.33 -19.99
C ASP A 164 -16.28 7.49 -18.77
N TYR A 165 -15.72 7.65 -17.58
CA TYR A 165 -16.46 7.69 -16.32
C TYR A 165 -15.98 8.81 -15.40
N SER A 166 -16.94 9.52 -14.81
CA SER A 166 -16.71 10.39 -13.63
C SER A 166 -16.86 9.56 -12.37
N LEU A 167 -15.85 9.58 -11.50
CA LEU A 167 -15.88 8.92 -10.20
C LEU A 167 -16.37 9.89 -9.14
N GLU A 168 -17.45 9.55 -8.43
CA GLU A 168 -17.95 10.32 -7.29
C GLU A 168 -17.37 9.83 -5.96
N SER A 169 -17.31 8.52 -5.77
CA SER A 169 -16.72 7.94 -4.56
C SER A 169 -16.13 6.56 -4.81
N PHE A 170 -15.08 6.26 -4.05
CA PHE A 170 -14.48 4.94 -3.99
C PHE A 170 -14.23 4.60 -2.51
N LYS A 171 -14.82 3.50 -2.04
CA LYS A 171 -14.69 3.08 -0.63
C LYS A 171 -14.26 1.63 -0.54
N VAL A 172 -13.42 1.34 0.44
CA VAL A 172 -13.07 -0.03 0.83
C VAL A 172 -13.43 -0.20 2.31
N ASN A 173 -14.28 -1.19 2.59
CA ASN A 173 -14.84 -1.43 3.93
C ASN A 173 -15.44 -0.17 4.56
N GLY A 174 -16.15 0.64 3.75
CA GLY A 174 -16.81 1.88 4.19
C GLY A 174 -15.90 3.08 4.35
N SER A 175 -14.58 2.94 4.22
CA SER A 175 -13.62 4.04 4.28
C SER A 175 -13.34 4.59 2.89
N ASP A 176 -13.37 5.92 2.75
CA ASP A 176 -13.00 6.58 1.51
C ASP A 176 -11.52 6.35 1.21
N VAL A 177 -11.20 6.05 -0.05
CA VAL A 177 -9.83 5.87 -0.53
C VAL A 177 -9.58 6.71 -1.77
N ASP A 178 -8.36 7.20 -1.91
CA ASP A 178 -7.95 7.96 -3.10
C ASP A 178 -7.83 7.03 -4.30
N PHE A 179 -8.50 7.39 -5.40
CA PHE A 179 -8.48 6.65 -6.65
C PHE A 179 -8.02 7.54 -7.80
N TYR A 180 -6.81 7.29 -8.29
CA TYR A 180 -6.21 8.01 -9.43
C TYR A 180 -6.16 7.11 -10.67
N GLY A 181 -7.30 6.54 -11.06
CA GLY A 181 -7.40 5.60 -12.17
C GLY A 181 -7.05 4.14 -11.80
N SER A 182 -6.44 3.92 -10.65
CA SER A 182 -6.21 2.57 -10.10
C SER A 182 -6.13 2.59 -8.58
N TYR A 183 -6.51 1.47 -7.97
CA TYR A 183 -6.35 1.22 -6.55
C TYR A 183 -5.99 -0.25 -6.31
N SER A 184 -5.17 -0.52 -5.30
CA SER A 184 -4.79 -1.91 -4.96
C SER A 184 -4.78 -2.10 -3.45
N PHE A 185 -5.23 -3.26 -3.00
CA PHE A 185 -5.21 -3.66 -1.60
C PHE A 185 -4.88 -5.16 -1.46
N MET A 186 -4.39 -5.52 -0.28
CA MET A 186 -4.19 -6.92 0.11
C MET A 186 -5.43 -7.44 0.81
N VAL A 187 -5.85 -8.64 0.48
CA VAL A 187 -7.00 -9.30 1.10
C VAL A 187 -6.57 -9.93 2.42
N THR A 188 -7.00 -9.32 3.53
CA THR A 188 -6.69 -9.77 4.89
C THR A 188 -7.94 -10.22 5.65
N GLY A 189 -9.10 -10.14 5.02
CA GLY A 189 -10.41 -10.50 5.56
C GLY A 189 -11.52 -10.20 4.56
N PRO A 190 -12.80 -10.46 4.91
CA PRO A 190 -13.93 -10.09 4.09
C PRO A 190 -13.87 -8.60 3.72
N THR A 191 -14.03 -8.29 2.45
CA THR A 191 -13.84 -6.94 1.92
C THR A 191 -15.05 -6.50 1.10
N ASN A 192 -15.53 -5.28 1.33
CA ASN A 192 -16.53 -4.62 0.50
C ASN A 192 -15.88 -3.46 -0.25
N VAL A 193 -16.12 -3.39 -1.54
CA VAL A 193 -15.66 -2.31 -2.43
C VAL A 193 -16.89 -1.61 -3.00
N ASP A 194 -17.08 -0.35 -2.64
CA ASP A 194 -18.20 0.46 -3.10
C ASP A 194 -17.66 1.53 -4.06
N ILE A 195 -18.18 1.53 -5.30
CA ILE A 195 -17.76 2.46 -6.34
C ILE A 195 -19.00 3.17 -6.88
N VAL A 196 -19.05 4.49 -6.73
CA VAL A 196 -20.04 5.34 -7.35
C VAL A 196 -19.39 6.09 -8.49
N ALA A 197 -19.81 5.73 -9.71
CA ALA A 197 -19.29 6.33 -10.94
C ALA A 197 -20.45 6.56 -11.92
N HIS A 198 -20.31 7.57 -12.74
CA HIS A 198 -21.22 7.87 -13.83
C HIS A 198 -20.49 7.82 -15.16
N LYS A 199 -21.08 7.12 -16.12
CA LYS A 199 -20.59 7.14 -17.50
C LYS A 199 -20.85 8.50 -18.10
N TYR A 200 -19.83 9.09 -18.70
CA TYR A 200 -20.01 10.33 -19.45
C TYR A 200 -21.00 10.10 -20.61
N GLY A 201 -22.01 10.95 -20.65
CA GLY A 201 -22.94 11.02 -21.76
C GLY A 201 -22.37 11.78 -22.95
N ASN A 202 -23.13 11.81 -24.01
CA ASN A 202 -22.90 12.79 -25.07
C ASN A 202 -23.96 13.90 -24.95
N ILE A 203 -23.51 15.13 -24.97
CA ILE A 203 -24.38 16.30 -25.06
C ILE A 203 -24.44 16.74 -26.55
N SER A 204 -25.65 17.10 -27.00
CA SER A 204 -25.83 17.64 -28.33
C SER A 204 -25.67 19.15 -28.32
N ALA A 205 -24.68 19.64 -29.03
CA ALA A 205 -24.51 21.07 -29.30
C ALA A 205 -25.15 21.40 -30.68
N VAL A 206 -25.98 22.42 -30.71
CA VAL A 206 -26.55 22.92 -31.96
C VAL A 206 -25.78 24.16 -32.42
N LEU A 207 -25.17 24.08 -33.61
CA LEU A 207 -24.46 25.18 -34.24
C LEU A 207 -25.27 25.64 -35.46
N ASP A 208 -25.57 26.94 -35.50
CA ASP A 208 -26.19 27.54 -36.69
C ASP A 208 -25.12 28.34 -37.43
N ILE A 209 -24.79 27.89 -38.64
CA ILE A 209 -23.66 28.40 -39.44
C ILE A 209 -24.23 29.05 -40.70
N ASP A 210 -23.94 30.31 -40.88
CA ASP A 210 -24.39 31.08 -42.05
C ASP A 210 -23.64 30.71 -43.32
N ASP A 211 -22.32 30.44 -43.24
CA ASP A 211 -21.50 30.00 -44.36
C ASP A 211 -20.43 29.00 -43.89
N ALA A 212 -20.66 27.71 -44.17
CA ALA A 212 -19.73 26.66 -43.79
C ALA A 212 -18.41 26.66 -44.58
N SER A 213 -18.33 27.38 -45.69
CA SER A 213 -17.06 27.46 -46.47
C SER A 213 -15.93 28.18 -45.76
N HIS A 214 -16.26 28.99 -44.74
CA HIS A 214 -15.32 29.79 -43.98
C HIS A 214 -15.14 29.31 -42.54
N VAL A 215 -15.77 28.17 -42.15
CA VAL A 215 -15.78 27.69 -40.76
C VAL A 215 -15.22 26.29 -40.67
N THR A 216 -14.26 26.09 -39.75
CA THR A 216 -13.81 24.77 -39.36
C THR A 216 -14.14 24.56 -37.87
N VAL A 217 -14.85 23.48 -37.55
CA VAL A 217 -15.25 23.11 -36.20
C VAL A 217 -14.40 21.95 -35.73
N TYR A 218 -13.90 22.02 -34.51
CA TYR A 218 -13.12 20.97 -33.86
C TYR A 218 -13.83 20.49 -32.60
N LYS A 219 -13.84 19.17 -32.36
CA LYS A 219 -14.15 18.58 -31.08
C LYS A 219 -12.88 18.51 -30.25
N GLY A 220 -12.89 19.05 -29.02
CA GLY A 220 -11.75 19.09 -28.11
C GLY A 220 -10.90 20.35 -28.23
N TYR A 221 -9.67 20.32 -27.73
CA TYR A 221 -8.77 21.48 -27.79
C TYR A 221 -8.27 21.71 -29.22
N SER A 222 -8.20 22.96 -29.64
CA SER A 222 -7.96 23.41 -31.03
C SER A 222 -6.71 22.81 -31.70
N TYR A 223 -5.68 22.47 -30.98
CA TYR A 223 -4.45 21.84 -31.53
C TYR A 223 -4.50 20.31 -31.64
N TYR A 224 -5.42 19.66 -30.90
CA TYR A 224 -5.51 18.19 -30.83
C TYR A 224 -6.92 17.70 -31.08
N GLY A 225 -7.83 18.62 -31.40
CA GLY A 225 -9.22 18.30 -31.69
C GLY A 225 -9.39 17.61 -33.04
N THR A 226 -10.38 16.75 -33.13
CA THR A 226 -10.81 16.16 -34.40
C THR A 226 -11.73 17.13 -35.13
N SER A 227 -11.44 17.45 -36.39
CA SER A 227 -12.32 18.28 -37.22
C SER A 227 -13.66 17.59 -37.44
N VAL A 228 -14.73 18.37 -37.36
CA VAL A 228 -16.09 17.92 -37.59
C VAL A 228 -16.57 18.55 -38.90
N GLU A 229 -17.11 17.71 -39.79
CA GLU A 229 -17.74 18.18 -40.99
C GLU A 229 -19.04 18.94 -40.67
N VAL A 230 -19.16 20.17 -41.11
CA VAL A 230 -20.32 21.03 -40.89
C VAL A 230 -20.83 21.56 -42.22
N LYS A 231 -22.12 21.92 -42.25
CA LYS A 231 -22.79 22.49 -43.40
C LYS A 231 -23.43 23.86 -43.05
N THR A 232 -23.71 24.66 -44.03
CA THR A 232 -24.49 25.90 -43.83
C THR A 232 -25.87 25.56 -43.30
N GLY A 233 -26.28 26.31 -42.25
CA GLY A 233 -27.51 26.09 -41.48
C GLY A 233 -27.25 25.34 -40.18
N LYS A 234 -28.27 24.69 -39.64
CA LYS A 234 -28.22 24.00 -38.36
C LYS A 234 -27.45 22.68 -38.45
N ASN A 235 -26.46 22.53 -37.56
CA ASN A 235 -25.69 21.32 -37.36
C ASN A 235 -25.88 20.86 -35.92
N THR A 236 -26.13 19.57 -35.72
CA THR A 236 -26.12 18.96 -34.37
C THR A 236 -24.83 18.17 -34.23
N ILE A 237 -24.05 18.53 -33.24
CA ILE A 237 -22.76 17.87 -32.95
C ILE A 237 -22.84 17.24 -31.58
N GLU A 238 -22.59 15.96 -31.50
CA GLU A 238 -22.47 15.29 -30.22
C GLU A 238 -21.04 15.48 -29.65
N VAL A 239 -20.96 16.01 -28.44
CA VAL A 239 -19.71 16.20 -27.68
C VAL A 239 -19.77 15.36 -26.42
N PRO A 240 -18.69 14.70 -26.04
CA PRO A 240 -18.63 14.02 -24.76
C PRO A 240 -18.87 15.01 -23.64
N GLU A 241 -19.67 14.64 -22.66
CA GLU A 241 -19.79 15.33 -21.38
C GLU A 241 -18.45 15.21 -20.63
N SER A 242 -17.89 16.30 -20.16
CA SER A 242 -16.59 16.34 -19.45
C SER A 242 -16.77 16.69 -17.99
#